data_f79e1a0c080acf267aa5c6c2aa41733a
#
_entry.id   f79e1a0c080acf267aa5c6c2aa41733a
#
_cell.length_a   1.000
_cell.length_b   1.000
_cell.length_c   1.000
_cell.angle_alpha   90.00
_cell.angle_beta   90.00
_cell.angle_gamma   90.00
#
_symmetry.space_group_name_H-M   'P 1'
#
loop_
_entity.id
_entity.type
_entity.pdbx_description
1 polymer ?
#
loop_
_entity_poly.entity_id
_entity_poly.type
_entity_poly.pdbx_seq_one_letter_code
_entity_poly.pdbx_strand_id
1 'polypeptide(L)'
;GHGGSIIMTSSLSGYNANFIGGGPSPVCTYGTAKAGISQMARYMAAGLAPYGIRVNTISPGYIWSGIHEGVMDKTGHDMCLEVVPIKRFGTTDELQGVLLFLASDASSYVTGINIPVDGGYSIY
;
A
#
# COMPACT_ATOMS: atom_id res chain seq x y z
N GLY A 1 -5.69 28.45 -10.27
CA GLY A 1 -5.32 27.57 -9.17
C GLY A 1 -4.16 26.70 -9.57
N HIS A 2 -3.30 26.39 -8.64
CA HIS A 2 -2.19 25.49 -8.87
C HIS A 2 -2.69 24.07 -8.57
N GLY A 3 -2.43 23.11 -9.46
CA GLY A 3 -2.72 21.71 -9.24
C GLY A 3 -1.91 21.12 -8.07
N GLY A 4 -2.08 19.83 -7.82
CA GLY A 4 -1.38 19.16 -6.73
C GLY A 4 -1.43 17.64 -6.85
N SER A 5 -0.72 16.96 -5.96
CA SER A 5 -0.74 15.52 -5.84
C SER A 5 -1.05 15.11 -4.40
N ILE A 6 -2.15 14.39 -4.21
CA ILE A 6 -2.53 13.77 -2.95
C ILE A 6 -2.15 12.29 -3.03
N ILE A 7 -1.35 11.84 -2.08
CA ILE A 7 -0.92 10.44 -2.00
C ILE A 7 -1.39 9.89 -0.66
N MET A 8 -2.19 8.84 -0.70
CA MET A 8 -2.75 8.21 0.48
C MET A 8 -2.14 6.82 0.67
N THR A 9 -1.94 6.42 1.92
CA THR A 9 -1.37 5.11 2.23
C THR A 9 -2.47 4.13 2.58
N SER A 10 -2.72 3.19 1.66
CA SER A 10 -3.54 2.00 1.88
C SER A 10 -2.69 0.86 2.46
N SER A 11 -2.90 -0.36 2.06
CA SER A 11 -2.15 -1.56 2.47
C SER A 11 -2.45 -2.70 1.51
N LEU A 12 -1.58 -3.69 1.46
CA LEU A 12 -1.88 -4.98 0.83
C LEU A 12 -3.15 -5.61 1.43
N SER A 13 -3.43 -5.36 2.73
CA SER A 13 -4.65 -5.81 3.41
C SER A 13 -5.94 -5.21 2.85
N GLY A 14 -5.86 -4.14 2.07
CA GLY A 14 -6.99 -3.58 1.35
C GLY A 14 -7.30 -4.30 0.02
N TYR A 15 -6.43 -5.21 -0.41
CA TYR A 15 -6.61 -6.05 -1.61
C TYR A 15 -6.89 -7.51 -1.25
N ASN A 16 -6.09 -8.03 -0.33
CA ASN A 16 -6.05 -9.45 -0.01
C ASN A 16 -6.36 -9.64 1.47
N ALA A 17 -7.08 -10.72 1.79
CA ALA A 17 -7.16 -11.18 3.16
C ALA A 17 -5.79 -11.73 3.58
N ASN A 18 -5.18 -11.10 4.57
CA ASN A 18 -3.88 -11.54 5.08
C ASN A 18 -4.04 -12.69 6.06
N PHE A 19 -3.11 -13.62 5.97
CA PHE A 19 -2.99 -14.69 6.93
C PHE A 19 -1.71 -14.46 7.75
N ILE A 20 -1.87 -13.97 8.97
CA ILE A 20 -0.78 -13.89 9.94
C ILE A 20 -1.03 -14.98 10.98
N GLY A 21 -0.02 -15.84 11.21
CA GLY A 21 -0.14 -16.90 12.22
C GLY A 21 -1.00 -18.10 11.81
N GLY A 22 -1.12 -18.40 10.51
CA GLY A 22 -1.74 -19.63 10.01
C GLY A 22 -3.27 -19.65 9.96
N GLY A 23 -3.90 -18.51 10.13
CA GLY A 23 -5.36 -18.36 10.01
C GLY A 23 -5.77 -17.02 9.43
N PRO A 24 -7.06 -16.84 9.08
CA PRO A 24 -7.55 -15.55 8.62
C PRO A 24 -7.26 -14.52 9.71
N SER A 25 -6.54 -13.45 9.36
CA SER A 25 -6.24 -12.37 10.28
C SER A 25 -7.55 -11.83 10.87
N PRO A 26 -7.67 -11.73 12.20
CA PRO A 26 -8.85 -11.13 12.82
C PRO A 26 -8.99 -9.62 12.53
N VAL A 27 -8.09 -9.05 11.74
CA VAL A 27 -8.03 -7.60 11.46
C VAL A 27 -8.88 -7.22 10.24
N CYS A 28 -10.09 -7.80 10.12
CA CYS A 28 -11.02 -7.42 9.04
C CYS A 28 -11.33 -5.92 9.03
N THR A 29 -11.37 -5.27 10.19
CA THR A 29 -11.56 -3.83 10.32
C THR A 29 -10.43 -3.03 9.69
N TYR A 30 -9.18 -3.45 9.87
CA TYR A 30 -8.03 -2.80 9.25
C TYR A 30 -8.07 -2.94 7.72
N GLY A 31 -8.28 -4.15 7.20
CA GLY A 31 -8.39 -4.41 5.78
C GLY A 31 -9.53 -3.60 5.14
N THR A 32 -10.70 -3.58 5.79
CA THR A 32 -11.85 -2.78 5.34
C THR A 32 -11.51 -1.29 5.29
N ALA A 33 -10.87 -0.75 6.33
CA ALA A 33 -10.47 0.65 6.36
C ALA A 33 -9.48 0.98 5.23
N LYS A 34 -8.50 0.11 4.98
CA LYS A 34 -7.50 0.29 3.93
C LYS A 34 -8.08 0.16 2.52
N ALA A 35 -9.02 -0.76 2.31
CA ALA A 35 -9.79 -0.83 1.06
C ALA A 35 -10.61 0.44 0.84
N GLY A 36 -11.24 0.95 1.90
CA GLY A 36 -11.99 2.22 1.89
C GLY A 36 -11.14 3.42 1.47
N ILE A 37 -9.89 3.50 1.93
CA ILE A 37 -8.94 4.55 1.50
C ILE A 37 -8.72 4.50 -0.01
N SER A 38 -8.51 3.31 -0.57
CA SER A 38 -8.29 3.16 -2.01
C SER A 38 -9.52 3.56 -2.82
N GLN A 39 -10.71 3.23 -2.35
CA GLN A 39 -11.94 3.62 -3.01
C GLN A 39 -12.22 5.13 -2.86
N MET A 40 -11.96 5.70 -1.68
CA MET A 40 -12.08 7.14 -1.45
C MET A 40 -11.15 7.93 -2.40
N ALA A 41 -9.93 7.46 -2.59
CA ALA A 41 -8.99 8.10 -3.52
C ALA A 41 -9.53 8.17 -4.95
N ARG A 42 -10.24 7.14 -5.43
CA ARG A 42 -10.88 7.14 -6.76
C ARG A 42 -11.97 8.21 -6.87
N TYR A 43 -12.83 8.35 -5.86
CA TYR A 43 -13.84 9.41 -5.84
C TYR A 43 -13.20 10.80 -5.81
N MET A 44 -12.17 10.97 -4.97
CA MET A 44 -11.43 12.23 -4.90
C MET A 44 -10.72 12.54 -6.22
N ALA A 45 -10.11 11.55 -6.86
CA ALA A 45 -9.46 11.71 -8.16
C ALA A 45 -10.43 12.23 -9.21
N ALA A 46 -11.62 11.63 -9.31
CA ALA A 46 -12.66 12.05 -10.24
C ALA A 46 -13.16 13.47 -9.94
N GLY A 47 -13.40 13.79 -8.67
CA GLY A 47 -13.93 15.09 -8.25
C GLY A 47 -12.91 16.23 -8.33
N LEU A 48 -11.63 15.94 -8.14
CA LEU A 48 -10.56 16.94 -8.06
C LEU A 48 -9.78 17.14 -9.37
N ALA A 49 -9.94 16.21 -10.34
CA ALA A 49 -9.27 16.31 -11.63
C ALA A 49 -9.52 17.64 -12.36
N PRO A 50 -10.75 18.22 -12.38
CA PRO A 50 -10.98 19.52 -13.01
C PRO A 50 -10.18 20.67 -12.41
N TYR A 51 -9.67 20.48 -11.19
CA TYR A 51 -8.84 21.48 -10.49
C TYR A 51 -7.32 21.21 -10.65
N GLY A 52 -6.95 20.24 -11.51
CA GLY A 52 -5.56 19.86 -11.72
C GLY A 52 -4.94 19.09 -10.54
N ILE A 53 -5.77 18.52 -9.67
CA ILE A 53 -5.31 17.74 -8.51
C ILE A 53 -5.42 16.25 -8.83
N ARG A 54 -4.30 15.56 -8.69
CA ARG A 54 -4.22 14.10 -8.81
C ARG A 54 -4.36 13.45 -7.43
N VAL A 55 -5.01 12.30 -7.35
CA VAL A 55 -5.15 11.55 -6.10
C VAL A 55 -4.86 10.09 -6.37
N ASN A 56 -3.88 9.55 -5.68
CA ASN A 56 -3.44 8.15 -5.82
C ASN A 56 -3.20 7.52 -4.46
N THR A 57 -3.13 6.20 -4.43
CA THR A 57 -2.76 5.46 -3.22
C THR A 57 -1.53 4.59 -3.48
N ILE A 58 -0.76 4.35 -2.43
CA ILE A 58 0.21 3.27 -2.36
C ILE A 58 -0.31 2.20 -1.40
N SER A 59 -0.03 0.95 -1.69
CA SER A 59 -0.36 -0.19 -0.83
C SER A 59 0.92 -0.95 -0.49
N PRO A 60 1.59 -0.58 0.61
CA PRO A 60 2.75 -1.34 1.07
C PRO A 60 2.37 -2.77 1.44
N GLY A 61 3.28 -3.70 1.13
CA GLY A 61 3.26 -5.06 1.60
C GLY A 61 3.90 -5.21 2.98
N TYR A 62 4.58 -6.33 3.17
CA TYR A 62 5.36 -6.58 4.37
C TYR A 62 6.65 -5.75 4.33
N ILE A 63 6.63 -4.62 5.02
CA ILE A 63 7.76 -3.69 5.13
C ILE A 63 8.35 -3.82 6.53
N TRP A 64 9.65 -4.13 6.61
CA TRP A 64 10.33 -4.16 7.89
C TRP A 64 10.51 -2.75 8.44
N SER A 65 10.00 -2.53 9.63
CA SER A 65 10.15 -1.28 10.37
C SER A 65 10.30 -1.61 11.86
N GLY A 66 10.78 -0.67 12.66
CA GLY A 66 10.98 -0.86 14.09
C GLY A 66 9.72 -1.27 14.88
N ILE A 67 8.53 -1.11 14.31
CA ILE A 67 7.25 -1.56 14.91
C ILE A 67 7.22 -3.09 15.05
N HIS A 68 7.95 -3.83 14.22
CA HIS A 68 7.97 -5.30 14.26
C HIS A 68 8.96 -5.87 15.28
N GLU A 69 9.87 -5.03 15.78
CA GLU A 69 10.85 -5.44 16.78
C GLU A 69 10.15 -5.79 18.11
N GLY A 70 10.29 -7.05 18.52
CA GLY A 70 9.66 -7.56 19.74
C GLY A 70 8.18 -7.95 19.66
N VAL A 71 7.53 -7.74 18.48
CA VAL A 71 6.12 -8.10 18.26
C VAL A 71 5.98 -9.33 17.37
N MET A 72 6.87 -9.48 16.39
CA MET A 72 6.86 -10.60 15.45
C MET A 72 7.94 -11.60 15.85
N ASP A 73 7.53 -12.84 16.16
CA ASP A 73 8.46 -13.92 16.38
C ASP A 73 9.03 -14.49 15.07
N LYS A 74 10.02 -15.39 15.19
CA LYS A 74 10.65 -16.00 14.01
C LYS A 74 9.63 -16.75 13.13
N THR A 75 8.66 -17.41 13.74
CA THR A 75 7.65 -18.18 13.01
C THR A 75 6.78 -17.28 12.14
N GLY A 76 6.26 -16.20 12.71
CA GLY A 76 5.48 -15.21 11.96
C GLY A 76 6.29 -14.54 10.84
N HIS A 77 7.57 -14.24 11.11
CA HIS A 77 8.49 -13.72 10.10
C HIS A 77 8.64 -14.70 8.92
N ASP A 78 8.97 -15.96 9.20
CA ASP A 78 9.19 -16.98 8.15
C ASP A 78 7.91 -17.24 7.33
N MET A 79 6.74 -17.28 7.99
CA MET A 79 5.45 -17.40 7.32
C MET A 79 5.16 -16.24 6.36
N CYS A 80 5.47 -15.01 6.75
CA CYS A 80 5.33 -13.86 5.86
C CYS A 80 6.22 -14.02 4.62
N LEU A 81 7.45 -14.51 4.78
CA LEU A 81 8.38 -14.71 3.67
C LEU A 81 7.95 -15.83 2.71
N GLU A 82 7.26 -16.85 3.20
CA GLU A 82 6.77 -17.93 2.34
C GLU A 82 5.78 -17.43 1.28
N VAL A 83 4.95 -16.46 1.63
CA VAL A 83 3.90 -15.94 0.74
C VAL A 83 4.36 -14.76 -0.12
N VAL A 84 5.50 -14.15 0.17
CA VAL A 84 6.07 -13.05 -0.64
C VAL A 84 6.96 -13.61 -1.75
N PRO A 85 6.66 -13.39 -3.04
CA PRO A 85 7.47 -13.90 -4.15
C PRO A 85 8.95 -13.53 -4.10
N ILE A 86 9.28 -12.29 -3.72
CA ILE A 86 10.68 -11.82 -3.58
C ILE A 86 11.39 -12.45 -2.37
N LYS A 87 10.66 -13.15 -1.47
CA LYS A 87 11.22 -13.89 -0.33
C LYS A 87 11.99 -13.03 0.68
N ARG A 88 11.61 -11.80 0.84
CA ARG A 88 12.10 -10.90 1.89
C ARG A 88 11.07 -9.82 2.22
N PHE A 89 11.23 -9.19 3.37
CA PHE A 89 10.55 -7.93 3.65
C PHE A 89 11.11 -6.81 2.78
N GLY A 90 10.25 -5.87 2.42
CA GLY A 90 10.68 -4.58 1.90
C GLY A 90 11.25 -3.70 3.00
N THR A 91 11.98 -2.66 2.63
CA THR A 91 12.45 -1.60 3.52
C THR A 91 11.62 -0.33 3.32
N THR A 92 11.66 0.57 4.30
CA THR A 92 10.99 1.88 4.18
C THR A 92 11.51 2.70 2.99
N ASP A 93 12.79 2.56 2.66
CA ASP A 93 13.42 3.27 1.54
C ASP A 93 12.87 2.81 0.18
N GLU A 94 12.43 1.55 0.08
CA GLU A 94 11.85 1.01 -1.15
C GLU A 94 10.47 1.60 -1.49
N LEU A 95 9.84 2.32 -0.56
CA LEU A 95 8.62 3.08 -0.80
C LEU A 95 8.90 4.47 -1.41
N GLN A 96 10.12 5.01 -1.24
CA GLN A 96 10.44 6.37 -1.63
C GLN A 96 10.32 6.60 -3.14
N GLY A 97 10.75 5.64 -3.95
CA GLY A 97 10.72 5.76 -5.41
C GLY A 97 9.31 5.97 -5.95
N VAL A 98 8.33 5.18 -5.47
CA VAL A 98 6.95 5.33 -5.90
C VAL A 98 6.31 6.61 -5.36
N LEU A 99 6.68 7.03 -4.15
CA LEU A 99 6.22 8.29 -3.57
C LEU A 99 6.74 9.48 -4.38
N LEU A 100 8.02 9.50 -4.73
CA LEU A 100 8.63 10.54 -5.58
C LEU A 100 7.99 10.57 -6.97
N PHE A 101 7.76 9.41 -7.59
CA PHE A 101 7.04 9.32 -8.86
C PHE A 101 5.65 9.96 -8.76
N LEU A 102 4.86 9.58 -7.77
CA LEU A 102 3.50 10.10 -7.60
C LEU A 102 3.47 11.58 -7.21
N ALA A 103 4.48 12.07 -6.51
CA ALA A 103 4.59 13.47 -6.09
C ALA A 103 5.05 14.41 -7.20
N SER A 104 5.73 13.89 -8.23
CA SER A 104 6.34 14.66 -9.30
C SER A 104 5.49 14.71 -10.58
N ASP A 105 5.91 15.55 -11.52
CA ASP A 105 5.30 15.65 -12.85
C ASP A 105 5.51 14.40 -13.72
N ALA A 106 6.42 13.48 -13.33
CA ALA A 106 6.57 12.19 -13.99
C ALA A 106 5.28 11.36 -13.97
N SER A 107 4.37 11.64 -13.03
CA SER A 107 3.04 11.04 -12.92
C SER A 107 1.89 11.99 -13.30
N SER A 108 2.16 12.99 -14.14
CA SER A 108 1.18 14.05 -14.50
C SER A 108 -0.13 13.52 -15.11
N TYR A 109 -0.10 12.32 -15.69
CA TYR A 109 -1.29 11.68 -16.28
C TYR A 109 -1.78 10.48 -15.46
N VAL A 110 -1.34 10.37 -14.18
CA VAL A 110 -1.66 9.25 -13.28
C VAL A 110 -2.53 9.76 -12.14
N THR A 111 -3.79 9.34 -12.10
CA THR A 111 -4.74 9.66 -11.02
C THR A 111 -5.75 8.53 -10.81
N GLY A 112 -6.21 8.34 -9.60
CA GLY A 112 -7.21 7.33 -9.23
C GLY A 112 -6.68 5.90 -9.13
N ILE A 113 -5.35 5.70 -9.18
CA ILE A 113 -4.75 4.37 -9.08
C ILE A 113 -4.31 4.04 -7.66
N ASN A 114 -4.14 2.75 -7.44
CA ASN A 114 -3.52 2.20 -6.24
C ASN A 114 -2.32 1.35 -6.67
N ILE A 115 -1.13 1.69 -6.17
CA ILE A 115 0.12 1.02 -6.53
C ILE A 115 0.54 0.10 -5.38
N PRO A 116 0.50 -1.24 -5.56
CA PRO A 116 1.08 -2.16 -4.60
C PRO A 116 2.62 -2.08 -4.64
N VAL A 117 3.24 -2.04 -3.45
CA VAL A 117 4.69 -2.12 -3.24
C VAL A 117 4.91 -3.22 -2.22
N ASP A 118 4.80 -4.47 -2.66
CA ASP A 118 4.56 -5.62 -1.79
C ASP A 118 5.39 -6.87 -2.11
N GLY A 119 6.40 -6.73 -2.94
CA GLY A 119 7.25 -7.85 -3.34
C GLY A 119 6.52 -8.93 -4.14
N GLY A 120 5.41 -8.57 -4.78
CA GLY A 120 4.59 -9.47 -5.58
C GLY A 120 3.53 -10.23 -4.78
N TYR A 121 3.31 -9.90 -3.51
CA TYR A 121 2.32 -10.59 -2.68
C TYR A 121 0.91 -10.61 -3.29
N SER A 122 0.48 -9.52 -3.91
CA SER A 122 -0.88 -9.35 -4.44
C SER A 122 -1.12 -9.88 -5.86
N ILE A 123 -0.15 -10.60 -6.45
CA ILE A 123 -0.29 -11.14 -7.82
C ILE A 123 -1.07 -12.47 -7.89
N TYR A 124 -1.39 -13.07 -6.74
CA TYR A 124 -2.15 -14.33 -6.65
C TYR A 124 -3.59 -14.10 -6.18
#